data_335a1a2712c0c2188a76c0e6f310eca9
#
_entry.id   335a1a2712c0c2188a76c0e6f310eca9
#
_cell.length_a   1.000
_cell.length_b   1.000
_cell.length_c   1.000
_cell.angle_alpha   90.00
_cell.angle_beta   90.00
_cell.angle_gamma   90.00
#
_symmetry.space_group_name_H-M   'P 1'
#
loop_
_entity.id
_entity.type
_entity.pdbx_description
1 polymer ?
#
loop_
_entity_poly.entity_id
_entity_poly.type
_entity_poly.pdbx_seq_one_letter_code
_entity_poly.pdbx_strand_id
1 'polypeptide(L)'
;MKKKLLLSSAFMLIIVLFGCKPSEEKETGLDINEYLALTEGKNIYPTDRQIKMILPLLPEDSYMPAPAAKDRTYWEKIAQSEDGQKYYEEALELIGEKPEVPISDEIYRRANKEGNRGIYKPRYYRTMDRLERYTLAECMENKGRFIPQIETYCKAVMSMKSWMHPNHDDSENSVLEGKRVAIDLGARKFGMVLSLADVLLEDKLSEP
;
A
#
# COMPACT_ATOMS: atom_id res chain seq x y z
N MET A 1 73.00 -13.27 -43.98
CA MET A 1 72.67 -12.46 -42.80
C MET A 1 71.30 -11.81 -43.04
N LYS A 2 70.26 -12.34 -42.41
CA LYS A 2 68.87 -11.91 -42.60
C LYS A 2 68.46 -11.08 -41.39
N LYS A 3 68.14 -9.81 -41.58
CA LYS A 3 67.54 -8.93 -40.56
C LYS A 3 66.06 -9.20 -40.49
N LYS A 4 65.57 -9.66 -39.35
CA LYS A 4 64.15 -9.75 -39.06
C LYS A 4 63.59 -8.38 -38.67
N LEU A 5 62.60 -7.94 -39.44
CA LEU A 5 61.80 -6.77 -39.15
C LEU A 5 60.70 -7.19 -38.18
N LEU A 6 60.70 -6.64 -36.98
CA LEU A 6 59.63 -6.78 -36.01
C LEU A 6 58.54 -5.71 -36.30
N LEU A 7 57.42 -6.10 -36.84
CA LEU A 7 56.23 -5.29 -36.91
C LEU A 7 55.52 -5.38 -35.53
N SER A 8 55.60 -4.27 -34.79
CA SER A 8 54.80 -4.08 -33.62
C SER A 8 53.37 -3.66 -34.03
N SER A 9 52.43 -4.57 -33.91
CA SER A 9 51.01 -4.28 -34.14
C SER A 9 50.45 -3.69 -32.88
N ALA A 10 50.34 -2.37 -32.85
CA ALA A 10 49.62 -1.66 -31.79
C ALA A 10 48.12 -1.82 -32.07
N PHE A 11 47.51 -2.76 -31.39
CA PHE A 11 46.05 -2.90 -31.35
C PHE A 11 45.51 -1.79 -30.44
N MET A 12 45.04 -0.73 -31.07
CA MET A 12 44.40 0.40 -30.37
C MET A 12 42.99 -0.05 -29.98
N LEU A 13 42.85 -0.52 -28.74
CA LEU A 13 41.57 -0.84 -28.12
C LEU A 13 40.78 0.44 -27.89
N ILE A 14 39.90 0.79 -28.81
CA ILE A 14 38.90 1.84 -28.61
C ILE A 14 37.89 1.35 -27.62
N ILE A 15 38.07 1.62 -26.34
CA ILE A 15 37.06 1.47 -25.34
C ILE A 15 36.06 2.61 -25.57
N VAL A 16 34.96 2.28 -26.27
CA VAL A 16 33.79 3.15 -26.29
C VAL A 16 33.21 3.13 -24.89
N LEU A 17 33.62 4.04 -24.06
CA LEU A 17 32.94 4.36 -22.82
C LEU A 17 31.56 4.91 -23.20
N PHE A 18 30.58 4.02 -23.26
CA PHE A 18 29.21 4.44 -23.07
C PHE A 18 29.17 5.04 -21.66
N GLY A 19 29.45 6.33 -21.58
CA GLY A 19 29.13 7.08 -20.40
C GLY A 19 27.62 6.98 -20.17
N CYS A 20 27.19 6.12 -19.24
CA CYS A 20 25.99 6.40 -18.51
C CYS A 20 26.17 7.82 -17.99
N LYS A 21 25.48 8.79 -18.60
CA LYS A 21 25.26 10.06 -17.91
C LYS A 21 24.69 9.68 -16.55
N PRO A 22 25.33 10.05 -15.44
CA PRO A 22 24.63 10.01 -14.17
C PRO A 22 23.35 10.79 -14.42
N SER A 23 22.20 10.16 -14.14
CA SER A 23 20.96 10.90 -14.01
C SER A 23 21.30 12.07 -13.09
N GLU A 24 21.11 13.30 -13.57
CA GLU A 24 21.16 14.44 -12.68
C GLU A 24 20.21 14.11 -11.56
N GLU A 25 20.74 13.70 -10.41
CA GLU A 25 19.99 13.72 -9.17
C GLU A 25 19.53 15.17 -9.06
N LYS A 26 18.25 15.41 -9.37
CA LYS A 26 17.62 16.66 -8.98
C LYS A 26 17.91 16.78 -7.50
N GLU A 27 18.81 17.68 -7.12
CA GLU A 27 18.90 18.10 -5.72
C GLU A 27 17.47 18.43 -5.33
N THR A 28 16.90 17.62 -4.49
CA THR A 28 15.45 17.68 -4.18
C THR A 28 15.09 18.98 -3.48
N GLY A 29 16.08 19.78 -3.13
CA GLY A 29 15.89 21.08 -2.48
C GLY A 29 15.15 20.99 -1.14
N LEU A 30 14.88 19.77 -0.65
CA LEU A 30 14.21 19.55 0.61
C LEU A 30 15.20 19.74 1.76
N ASP A 31 15.03 20.82 2.51
CA ASP A 31 15.71 20.96 3.80
C ASP A 31 14.98 20.09 4.83
N ILE A 32 15.59 18.95 5.14
CA ILE A 32 15.05 17.99 6.10
C ILE A 32 14.90 18.63 7.49
N ASN A 33 15.79 19.53 7.90
CA ASN A 33 15.72 20.20 9.19
C ASN A 33 14.55 21.18 9.21
N GLU A 34 14.33 21.92 8.12
CA GLU A 34 13.15 22.77 7.97
C GLU A 34 11.86 21.95 8.01
N TYR A 35 11.82 20.81 7.28
CA TYR A 35 10.66 19.92 7.30
C TYR A 35 10.38 19.39 8.70
N LEU A 36 11.39 18.92 9.43
CA LEU A 36 11.25 18.40 10.78
C LEU A 36 10.85 19.48 11.79
N ALA A 37 11.38 20.68 11.65
CA ALA A 37 11.00 21.82 12.52
C ALA A 37 9.51 22.18 12.40
N LEU A 38 8.88 21.93 11.25
CA LEU A 38 7.43 22.12 11.06
C LEU A 38 6.58 21.04 11.77
N THR A 39 7.20 19.95 12.24
CA THR A 39 6.53 18.88 13.01
C THR A 39 6.69 19.07 14.52
N GLU A 40 7.51 20.01 14.98
CA GLU A 40 7.62 20.33 16.39
C GLU A 40 6.32 20.94 16.90
N GLY A 41 5.55 20.13 17.57
CA GLY A 41 4.28 20.50 18.17
C GLY A 41 3.14 19.60 17.69
N LYS A 42 2.07 19.70 18.29
CA LYS A 42 0.88 18.85 18.36
C LYS A 42 0.13 18.54 17.07
N ASN A 43 0.60 18.97 15.90
CA ASN A 43 -0.07 18.67 14.64
C ASN A 43 0.47 17.37 14.06
N ILE A 44 -0.36 16.35 14.06
CA ILE A 44 -0.08 15.00 13.55
C ILE A 44 -0.28 14.86 12.04
N TYR A 45 -0.84 15.88 11.41
CA TYR A 45 -1.05 15.90 9.96
C TYR A 45 -0.04 16.84 9.31
N PRO A 46 0.47 16.49 8.12
CA PRO A 46 1.34 17.39 7.40
C PRO A 46 0.58 18.69 7.08
N THR A 47 1.25 19.81 7.28
CA THR A 47 0.75 21.11 6.87
C THR A 47 0.81 21.25 5.34
N ASP A 48 0.05 22.18 4.77
CA ASP A 48 0.11 22.48 3.32
C ASP A 48 1.54 22.82 2.87
N ARG A 49 2.34 23.44 3.74
CA ARG A 49 3.74 23.74 3.44
C ARG A 49 4.56 22.46 3.34
N GLN A 50 4.39 21.52 4.28
CA GLN A 50 5.07 20.22 4.25
C GLN A 50 4.67 19.40 3.03
N ILE A 51 3.38 19.40 2.69
CA ILE A 51 2.88 18.73 1.47
C ILE A 51 3.56 19.30 0.22
N LYS A 52 3.63 20.64 0.09
CA LYS A 52 4.29 21.29 -1.04
C LYS A 52 5.78 20.98 -1.13
N MET A 53 6.46 20.75 -0.01
CA MET A 53 7.87 20.35 0.02
C MET A 53 8.05 18.89 -0.46
N ILE A 54 7.10 18.00 -0.17
CA ILE A 54 7.19 16.58 -0.54
C ILE A 54 6.74 16.31 -1.97
N LEU A 55 5.73 17.04 -2.47
CA LEU A 55 5.15 16.80 -3.79
C LEU A 55 6.18 16.67 -4.93
N PRO A 56 7.24 17.52 -5.00
CA PRO A 56 8.27 17.38 -6.05
C PRO A 56 9.12 16.10 -5.93
N LEU A 57 9.07 15.42 -4.78
CA LEU A 57 9.83 14.18 -4.53
C LEU A 57 9.06 12.94 -4.94
N LEU A 58 7.75 13.07 -5.15
CA LEU A 58 6.92 11.96 -5.56
C LEU A 58 7.16 11.65 -7.05
N PRO A 59 7.08 10.38 -7.46
CA PRO A 59 7.08 10.02 -8.86
C PRO A 59 5.96 10.75 -9.62
N GLU A 60 6.22 11.14 -10.86
CA GLU A 60 5.19 11.74 -11.73
C GLU A 60 4.06 10.73 -12.00
N ASP A 61 4.44 9.46 -12.18
CA ASP A 61 3.49 8.38 -12.37
C ASP A 61 3.27 7.62 -11.06
N SER A 62 2.02 7.41 -10.71
CA SER A 62 1.65 6.57 -9.57
C SER A 62 2.00 5.11 -9.85
N TYR A 63 2.62 4.44 -8.89
CA TYR A 63 2.82 3.00 -8.96
C TYR A 63 1.47 2.27 -8.94
N MET A 64 1.23 1.46 -9.96
CA MET A 64 0.03 0.63 -10.08
C MET A 64 0.44 -0.83 -9.95
N PRO A 65 -0.02 -1.56 -8.92
CA PRO A 65 0.31 -2.98 -8.74
C PRO A 65 -0.32 -3.87 -9.82
N ALA A 66 -1.44 -3.44 -10.40
CA ALA A 66 -2.14 -4.04 -11.52
C ALA A 66 -2.94 -2.93 -12.22
N PRO A 67 -3.35 -3.13 -13.49
CA PRO A 67 -4.23 -2.17 -14.16
C PRO A 67 -5.62 -2.13 -13.49
N ALA A 68 -6.31 -1.00 -13.61
CA ALA A 68 -7.65 -0.85 -13.08
C ALA A 68 -8.63 -1.89 -13.66
N ALA A 69 -9.73 -2.15 -12.96
CA ALA A 69 -10.74 -3.16 -13.33
C ALA A 69 -11.32 -2.98 -14.76
N LYS A 70 -11.25 -1.76 -15.29
CA LYS A 70 -11.65 -1.44 -16.68
C LYS A 70 -10.75 -2.05 -17.75
N ASP A 71 -9.51 -2.43 -17.45
CA ASP A 71 -8.65 -3.18 -18.38
C ASP A 71 -9.10 -4.63 -18.44
N ARG A 72 -10.09 -4.89 -19.30
CA ARG A 72 -10.70 -6.21 -19.41
C ARG A 72 -9.75 -7.27 -19.96
N THR A 73 -8.80 -6.88 -20.81
CA THR A 73 -7.84 -7.82 -21.40
C THR A 73 -6.97 -8.47 -20.32
N TYR A 74 -6.53 -7.69 -19.35
CA TYR A 74 -5.75 -8.19 -18.23
C TYR A 74 -6.60 -9.07 -17.30
N TRP A 75 -7.73 -8.54 -16.84
CA TRP A 75 -8.54 -9.20 -15.81
C TRP A 75 -9.28 -10.45 -16.31
N GLU A 76 -9.72 -10.48 -17.56
CA GLU A 76 -10.30 -11.68 -18.19
C GLU A 76 -9.27 -12.80 -18.31
N LYS A 77 -8.01 -12.47 -18.61
CA LYS A 77 -6.93 -13.46 -18.61
C LYS A 77 -6.71 -14.05 -17.21
N ILE A 78 -6.74 -13.22 -16.17
CA ILE A 78 -6.64 -13.69 -14.77
C ILE A 78 -7.85 -14.56 -14.43
N ALA A 79 -9.07 -14.12 -14.75
CA ALA A 79 -10.30 -14.84 -14.47
C ALA A 79 -10.38 -16.22 -15.17
N GLN A 80 -9.71 -16.38 -16.29
CA GLN A 80 -9.65 -17.66 -17.04
C GLN A 80 -8.57 -18.63 -16.52
N SER A 81 -7.65 -18.16 -15.66
CA SER A 81 -6.65 -19.04 -15.06
C SER A 81 -7.27 -19.90 -13.97
N GLU A 82 -6.68 -21.07 -13.71
CA GLU A 82 -7.12 -21.99 -12.66
C GLU A 82 -7.16 -21.31 -11.27
N ASP A 83 -6.08 -20.58 -10.94
CA ASP A 83 -6.00 -19.84 -9.68
C ASP A 83 -7.04 -18.71 -9.61
N GLY A 84 -7.27 -18.00 -10.72
CA GLY A 84 -8.28 -16.93 -10.79
C GLY A 84 -9.69 -17.46 -10.58
N GLN A 85 -10.04 -18.58 -11.24
CA GLN A 85 -11.34 -19.23 -11.07
C GLN A 85 -11.57 -19.66 -9.62
N LYS A 86 -10.61 -20.36 -9.03
CA LYS A 86 -10.68 -20.78 -7.64
C LYS A 86 -10.84 -19.59 -6.69
N TYR A 87 -10.05 -18.54 -6.90
CA TYR A 87 -10.09 -17.34 -6.07
C TYR A 87 -11.46 -16.64 -6.16
N TYR A 88 -12.03 -16.59 -7.36
CA TYR A 88 -13.34 -16.00 -7.60
C TYR A 88 -14.47 -16.84 -6.98
N GLU A 89 -14.42 -18.17 -7.11
CA GLU A 89 -15.39 -19.07 -6.48
C GLU A 89 -15.41 -18.92 -4.94
N GLU A 90 -14.24 -18.88 -4.33
CA GLU A 90 -14.10 -18.63 -2.89
C GLU A 90 -14.68 -17.25 -2.48
N ALA A 91 -14.56 -16.23 -3.34
CA ALA A 91 -15.18 -14.93 -3.10
C ALA A 91 -16.70 -14.99 -3.16
N LEU A 92 -17.28 -15.78 -4.07
CA LEU A 92 -18.72 -16.00 -4.18
C LEU A 92 -19.30 -16.72 -2.96
N GLU A 93 -18.59 -17.71 -2.42
CA GLU A 93 -19.02 -18.42 -1.21
C GLU A 93 -19.13 -17.52 0.02
N LEU A 94 -18.32 -16.46 0.05
CA LEU A 94 -18.22 -15.52 1.15
C LEU A 94 -19.14 -14.29 0.98
N ILE A 95 -19.79 -14.15 -0.17
CA ILE A 95 -20.67 -13.01 -0.44
C ILE A 95 -21.85 -12.99 0.55
N GLY A 96 -22.09 -11.82 1.15
CA GLY A 96 -23.11 -11.69 2.20
C GLY A 96 -22.60 -11.89 3.63
N GLU A 97 -21.34 -12.30 3.82
CA GLU A 97 -20.71 -12.28 5.14
C GLU A 97 -20.64 -10.82 5.64
N LYS A 98 -21.13 -10.59 6.86
CA LYS A 98 -21.11 -9.25 7.45
C LYS A 98 -19.77 -9.00 8.15
N PRO A 99 -19.13 -7.84 7.91
CA PRO A 99 -17.91 -7.50 8.63
C PRO A 99 -18.20 -7.20 10.10
N GLU A 100 -17.25 -7.57 10.93
CA GLU A 100 -17.11 -7.02 12.27
C GLU A 100 -16.06 -5.90 12.23
N VAL A 101 -16.18 -4.90 13.11
CA VAL A 101 -15.10 -3.92 13.30
C VAL A 101 -13.84 -4.68 13.69
N PRO A 102 -12.75 -4.56 12.93
CA PRO A 102 -11.58 -5.43 13.11
C PRO A 102 -10.96 -5.31 14.50
N ILE A 103 -10.82 -4.08 14.98
CA ILE A 103 -10.28 -3.77 16.31
C ILE A 103 -11.12 -2.65 16.90
N SER A 104 -12.20 -2.99 17.65
CA SER A 104 -12.97 -2.00 18.39
C SER A 104 -12.15 -1.41 19.54
N ASP A 105 -12.54 -0.25 20.06
CA ASP A 105 -11.88 0.39 21.20
C ASP A 105 -11.73 -0.54 22.41
N GLU A 106 -12.75 -1.35 22.70
CA GLU A 106 -12.73 -2.34 23.79
C GLU A 106 -11.70 -3.43 23.52
N ILE A 107 -11.70 -3.99 22.31
CA ILE A 107 -10.73 -5.01 21.88
C ILE A 107 -9.31 -4.44 21.92
N TYR A 108 -9.14 -3.19 21.48
CA TYR A 108 -7.84 -2.52 21.48
C TYR A 108 -7.27 -2.42 22.90
N ARG A 109 -8.02 -1.83 23.82
CA ARG A 109 -7.59 -1.66 25.23
C ARG A 109 -7.31 -2.99 25.91
N ARG A 110 -8.19 -3.97 25.68
CA ARG A 110 -8.03 -5.30 26.25
C ARG A 110 -6.78 -5.99 25.71
N ALA A 111 -6.58 -5.98 24.39
CA ALA A 111 -5.44 -6.62 23.76
C ALA A 111 -4.11 -5.95 24.16
N ASN A 112 -4.09 -4.60 24.29
CA ASN A 112 -2.94 -3.86 24.79
C ASN A 112 -2.62 -4.25 26.23
N LYS A 113 -3.61 -4.18 27.14
CA LYS A 113 -3.45 -4.50 28.55
C LYS A 113 -2.98 -5.94 28.80
N GLU A 114 -3.54 -6.91 28.07
CA GLU A 114 -3.20 -8.33 28.24
C GLU A 114 -1.96 -8.76 27.44
N GLY A 115 -1.44 -7.92 26.53
CA GLY A 115 -0.39 -8.31 25.61
C GLY A 115 -0.78 -9.44 24.64
N ASN A 116 -2.09 -9.73 24.52
CA ASN A 116 -2.62 -10.89 23.84
C ASN A 116 -3.12 -10.57 22.43
N ARG A 117 -2.32 -10.91 21.44
CA ARG A 117 -2.67 -10.72 20.02
C ARG A 117 -3.81 -11.61 19.54
N GLY A 118 -4.07 -12.74 20.19
CA GLY A 118 -5.17 -13.66 19.86
C GLY A 118 -6.55 -13.01 19.95
N ILE A 119 -6.70 -11.95 20.73
CA ILE A 119 -7.96 -11.23 20.94
C ILE A 119 -8.47 -10.56 19.65
N TYR A 120 -7.58 -9.99 18.81
CA TYR A 120 -7.96 -9.25 17.61
C TYR A 120 -7.51 -9.85 16.28
N LYS A 121 -6.41 -10.63 16.27
CA LYS A 121 -5.84 -11.16 15.02
C LYS A 121 -6.82 -11.89 14.12
N PRO A 122 -7.73 -12.75 14.60
CA PRO A 122 -8.66 -13.46 13.72
C PRO A 122 -9.55 -12.50 12.92
N ARG A 123 -10.10 -11.45 13.57
CA ARG A 123 -10.93 -10.42 12.91
C ARG A 123 -10.08 -9.56 11.97
N TYR A 124 -8.92 -9.16 12.43
CA TYR A 124 -7.96 -8.37 11.65
C TYR A 124 -7.63 -9.05 10.32
N TYR A 125 -7.18 -10.31 10.36
CA TYR A 125 -6.81 -11.02 9.14
C TYR A 125 -8.02 -11.34 8.25
N ARG A 126 -9.16 -11.68 8.84
CA ARG A 126 -10.38 -11.91 8.09
C ARG A 126 -10.79 -10.66 7.30
N THR A 127 -10.79 -9.50 7.93
CA THR A 127 -11.14 -8.25 7.26
C THR A 127 -10.21 -7.95 6.09
N MET A 128 -8.90 -8.15 6.26
CA MET A 128 -7.92 -7.98 5.19
C MET A 128 -8.19 -8.91 4.02
N ASP A 129 -8.32 -10.20 4.31
CA ASP A 129 -8.57 -11.23 3.30
C ASP A 129 -9.87 -10.95 2.55
N ARG A 130 -10.94 -10.58 3.23
CA ARG A 130 -12.22 -10.29 2.59
C ARG A 130 -12.16 -9.07 1.69
N LEU A 131 -11.56 -7.98 2.16
CA LEU A 131 -11.44 -6.76 1.38
C LEU A 131 -10.59 -6.97 0.12
N GLU A 132 -9.46 -7.64 0.25
CA GLU A 132 -8.60 -7.98 -0.88
C GLU A 132 -9.32 -8.93 -1.86
N ARG A 133 -9.97 -9.97 -1.34
CA ARG A 133 -10.64 -10.99 -2.13
C ARG A 133 -11.81 -10.45 -2.93
N TYR A 134 -12.67 -9.66 -2.31
CA TYR A 134 -13.80 -9.03 -3.03
C TYR A 134 -13.32 -8.00 -4.06
N THR A 135 -12.27 -7.24 -3.76
CA THR A 135 -11.68 -6.28 -4.69
C THR A 135 -11.18 -6.99 -5.95
N LEU A 136 -10.39 -8.05 -5.80
CA LEU A 136 -9.87 -8.80 -6.95
C LEU A 136 -10.97 -9.55 -7.69
N ALA A 137 -11.96 -10.10 -6.99
CA ALA A 137 -13.11 -10.73 -7.63
C ALA A 137 -13.94 -9.75 -8.46
N GLU A 138 -14.15 -8.53 -7.96
CA GLU A 138 -14.80 -7.45 -8.73
C GLU A 138 -13.98 -7.05 -9.95
N CYS A 139 -12.66 -6.95 -9.83
CA CYS A 139 -11.79 -6.72 -10.97
C CYS A 139 -11.93 -7.81 -12.04
N MET A 140 -12.01 -9.06 -11.66
CA MET A 140 -12.18 -10.18 -12.60
C MET A 140 -13.55 -10.17 -13.28
N GLU A 141 -14.63 -9.98 -12.53
CA GLU A 141 -15.99 -10.05 -13.09
C GLU A 141 -16.49 -8.70 -13.65
N ASN A 142 -16.16 -7.59 -13.03
CA ASN A 142 -16.50 -6.21 -13.41
C ASN A 142 -18.02 -5.94 -13.55
N LYS A 143 -18.85 -6.54 -12.67
CA LYS A 143 -20.32 -6.44 -12.71
C LYS A 143 -20.94 -5.69 -11.54
N GLY A 144 -20.13 -5.20 -10.61
CA GLY A 144 -20.60 -4.49 -9.42
C GLY A 144 -21.15 -5.39 -8.31
N ARG A 145 -21.06 -6.71 -8.45
CA ARG A 145 -21.60 -7.67 -7.48
C ARG A 145 -20.95 -7.56 -6.11
N PHE A 146 -19.63 -7.33 -6.10
CA PHE A 146 -18.85 -7.28 -4.86
C PHE A 146 -18.76 -5.86 -4.28
N ILE A 147 -19.16 -4.82 -5.02
CA ILE A 147 -19.06 -3.43 -4.57
C ILE A 147 -19.73 -3.21 -3.21
N PRO A 148 -20.98 -3.65 -2.95
CA PRO A 148 -21.60 -3.46 -1.64
C PRO A 148 -20.82 -4.11 -0.50
N GLN A 149 -20.19 -5.26 -0.75
CA GLN A 149 -19.36 -5.94 0.24
C GLN A 149 -18.07 -5.15 0.51
N ILE A 150 -17.37 -4.72 -0.55
CA ILE A 150 -16.16 -3.91 -0.45
C ILE A 150 -16.42 -2.65 0.37
N GLU A 151 -17.45 -1.88 0.03
CA GLU A 151 -17.83 -0.66 0.75
C GLU A 151 -18.16 -0.93 2.22
N THR A 152 -18.86 -2.03 2.51
CA THR A 152 -19.20 -2.39 3.88
C THR A 152 -17.95 -2.73 4.70
N TYR A 153 -16.99 -3.43 4.11
CA TYR A 153 -15.70 -3.72 4.74
C TYR A 153 -14.81 -2.48 4.87
N CYS A 154 -14.79 -1.60 3.86
CA CYS A 154 -14.12 -0.31 3.96
C CYS A 154 -14.68 0.53 5.12
N LYS A 155 -15.99 0.65 5.25
CA LYS A 155 -16.65 1.35 6.35
C LYS A 155 -16.28 0.75 7.72
N ALA A 156 -16.20 -0.58 7.82
CA ALA A 156 -15.77 -1.23 9.06
C ALA A 156 -14.31 -0.88 9.43
N VAL A 157 -13.41 -0.82 8.47
CA VAL A 157 -12.02 -0.41 8.68
C VAL A 157 -11.95 1.08 9.07
N MET A 158 -12.63 1.94 8.32
CA MET A 158 -12.61 3.39 8.56
C MET A 158 -13.28 3.80 9.87
N SER A 159 -14.17 2.97 10.43
CA SER A 159 -14.81 3.24 11.72
C SER A 159 -13.87 3.07 12.92
N MET A 160 -12.69 2.48 12.73
CA MET A 160 -11.73 2.32 13.82
C MET A 160 -11.00 3.63 14.12
N LYS A 161 -10.81 3.96 15.40
CA LYS A 161 -10.02 5.12 15.82
C LYS A 161 -8.53 4.94 15.56
N SER A 162 -8.05 3.71 15.57
CA SER A 162 -6.65 3.39 15.32
C SER A 162 -6.53 2.11 14.51
N TRP A 163 -5.68 2.16 13.49
CA TRP A 163 -5.33 0.98 12.68
C TRP A 163 -4.07 0.26 13.20
N MET A 164 -3.44 0.81 14.23
CA MET A 164 -2.26 0.22 14.83
C MET A 164 -2.58 -1.05 15.60
N HIS A 165 -1.65 -1.99 15.62
CA HIS A 165 -1.76 -3.15 16.50
C HIS A 165 -1.72 -2.70 17.97
N PRO A 166 -2.69 -3.10 18.81
CA PRO A 166 -2.77 -2.69 20.21
C PRO A 166 -1.47 -2.87 20.99
N ASN A 167 -0.76 -3.96 20.73
CA ASN A 167 0.50 -4.27 21.41
C ASN A 167 1.69 -3.36 21.08
N HIS A 168 1.51 -2.44 20.13
CA HIS A 168 2.53 -1.47 19.74
C HIS A 168 2.25 -0.08 20.33
N ASP A 169 1.12 0.09 20.98
CA ASP A 169 0.81 1.29 21.72
C ASP A 169 1.40 1.24 23.15
N ASP A 170 1.49 2.39 23.81
CA ASP A 170 1.89 2.45 25.19
C ASP A 170 0.74 2.04 26.15
N SER A 171 1.03 1.93 27.43
CA SER A 171 0.06 1.54 28.48
C SER A 171 -1.12 2.50 28.61
N GLU A 172 -0.95 3.76 28.18
CA GLU A 172 -1.99 4.80 28.20
C GLU A 172 -2.88 4.78 26.95
N ASN A 173 -2.62 3.88 26.01
CA ASN A 173 -3.28 3.81 24.70
C ASN A 173 -3.22 5.16 23.95
N SER A 174 -2.08 5.81 23.97
CA SER A 174 -1.92 7.18 23.45
C SER A 174 -2.26 7.32 21.98
N VAL A 175 -2.06 6.29 21.15
CA VAL A 175 -2.46 6.30 19.74
C VAL A 175 -3.96 6.13 19.59
N LEU A 176 -4.59 5.23 20.34
CA LEU A 176 -6.04 5.07 20.34
C LEU A 176 -6.74 6.36 20.82
N GLU A 177 -6.16 7.05 21.79
CA GLU A 177 -6.70 8.31 22.35
C GLU A 177 -6.38 9.55 21.50
N GLY A 178 -5.69 9.38 20.37
CA GLY A 178 -5.29 10.50 19.51
C GLY A 178 -4.25 11.44 20.11
N LYS A 179 -3.57 11.02 21.17
CA LYS A 179 -2.50 11.79 21.81
C LYS A 179 -1.16 11.66 21.11
N ARG A 180 -1.00 10.58 20.33
CA ARG A 180 0.21 10.25 19.59
C ARG A 180 -0.16 9.64 18.25
N VAL A 181 0.64 9.93 17.22
CA VAL A 181 0.57 9.23 15.93
C VAL A 181 1.71 8.25 15.83
N ALA A 182 1.39 7.04 15.41
CA ALA A 182 2.37 6.05 15.05
C ALA A 182 1.85 5.20 13.89
N ILE A 183 2.74 4.86 12.98
CA ILE A 183 2.46 3.95 11.87
C ILE A 183 3.19 2.65 12.13
N ASP A 184 2.45 1.57 12.13
CA ASP A 184 2.98 0.22 12.31
C ASP A 184 2.57 -0.71 11.17
N LEU A 185 2.82 -2.01 11.33
CA LEU A 185 2.44 -3.02 10.36
C LEU A 185 0.92 -3.11 10.15
N GLY A 186 0.13 -2.85 11.18
CA GLY A 186 -1.34 -2.84 11.12
C GLY A 186 -1.85 -1.67 10.29
N ALA A 187 -1.41 -0.46 10.65
CA ALA A 187 -1.78 0.76 9.94
C ALA A 187 -1.37 0.69 8.46
N ARG A 188 -0.14 0.23 8.18
CA ARG A 188 0.34 0.03 6.82
C ARG A 188 -0.53 -0.97 6.04
N LYS A 189 -0.91 -2.08 6.65
CA LYS A 189 -1.68 -3.13 5.97
C LYS A 189 -3.10 -2.67 5.65
N PHE A 190 -3.80 -2.00 6.58
CA PHE A 190 -5.11 -1.42 6.31
C PHE A 190 -5.06 -0.35 5.21
N GLY A 191 -4.08 0.55 5.28
CA GLY A 191 -3.86 1.53 4.23
C GLY A 191 -3.65 0.88 2.86
N MET A 192 -2.85 -0.19 2.80
CA MET A 192 -2.59 -0.92 1.56
C MET A 192 -3.87 -1.53 0.95
N VAL A 193 -4.71 -2.22 1.73
CA VAL A 193 -5.91 -2.87 1.16
C VAL A 193 -6.99 -1.86 0.77
N LEU A 194 -7.13 -0.75 1.50
CA LEU A 194 -8.02 0.35 1.12
C LEU A 194 -7.56 1.02 -0.18
N SER A 195 -6.27 1.37 -0.26
CA SER A 195 -5.71 1.96 -1.48
C SER A 195 -5.78 1.02 -2.68
N LEU A 196 -5.64 -0.30 -2.45
CA LEU A 196 -5.80 -1.28 -3.52
C LEU A 196 -7.24 -1.27 -4.07
N ALA A 197 -8.25 -1.24 -3.20
CA ALA A 197 -9.64 -1.15 -3.60
C ALA A 197 -9.92 0.14 -4.39
N ASP A 198 -9.47 1.27 -3.88
CA ASP A 198 -9.64 2.59 -4.52
C ASP A 198 -9.00 2.63 -5.91
N VAL A 199 -7.71 2.29 -6.00
CA VAL A 199 -6.93 2.36 -7.24
C VAL A 199 -7.42 1.39 -8.32
N LEU A 200 -7.83 0.17 -7.93
CA LEU A 200 -8.28 -0.84 -8.91
C LEU A 200 -9.72 -0.63 -9.36
N LEU A 201 -10.59 -0.11 -8.49
CA LEU A 201 -12.02 0.02 -8.77
C LEU A 201 -12.41 1.43 -9.24
N GLU A 202 -11.56 2.42 -9.01
CA GLU A 202 -11.76 3.81 -9.45
C GLU A 202 -13.17 4.35 -9.07
N ASP A 203 -13.91 4.85 -10.04
CA ASP A 203 -15.24 5.43 -9.90
C ASP A 203 -16.38 4.43 -9.59
N LYS A 204 -16.07 3.15 -9.41
CA LYS A 204 -17.06 2.15 -9.01
C LYS A 204 -17.45 2.20 -7.53
N LEU A 205 -16.57 2.72 -6.70
CA LEU A 205 -16.85 2.92 -5.29
C LEU A 205 -17.66 4.21 -5.09
N SER A 206 -18.62 4.17 -4.17
CA SER A 206 -19.36 5.39 -3.82
C SER A 206 -18.45 6.38 -3.11
N GLU A 207 -18.77 7.67 -3.26
CA GLU A 207 -18.14 8.73 -2.46
C GLU A 207 -18.26 8.40 -0.96
N PRO A 208 -17.21 8.64 -0.15
CA PRO A 208 -17.16 8.31 1.26
C PRO A 208 -18.15 9.09 2.13
#